data_f9782a21176bb597e457c9339dcbe1e2
#
_entry.id   f9782a21176bb597e457c9339dcbe1e2
#
_cell.length_a   1.000
_cell.length_b   1.000
_cell.length_c   1.000
_cell.angle_alpha   90.00
_cell.angle_beta   90.00
_cell.angle_gamma   90.00
#
_symmetry.space_group_name_H-M   'P 1'
#
loop_
_entity.id
_entity.type
_entity.pdbx_description
1 polymer ?
#
loop_
_entity_poly.entity_id
_entity_poly.type
_entity_poly.pdbx_seq_one_letter_code
_entity_poly.pdbx_strand_id
1 'polypeptide(L)'
;MRSVFKYSLLRLMRNKANLFWILIFPIVLGCLFKVAFSNITESESFHTIPVALVSDESINAKAFCTMADALSSEDDNAMLAVTYCNDKKAQKLLKEKKVDGIFYAKDTVTLRVHADASDSSINQSILQVLLTQFYVNRDLLLKTMQEHPQNLEALTASLYETISPRKEVSLTRADTDTYDQYFYNLIAMACLYTALGGIRLAIENAANLTALAARKTVSSTKKFTAIAGELAACILFESVLNILALLFIVKILGIHMAQRPLLSLLTIIISTACSISFGMLLVCI
;
A
#
# COMPACT_ATOMS: atom_id res chain seq x y z
N MET A 1 8.11 41.57 -18.25
CA MET A 1 7.86 40.38 -17.44
C MET A 1 6.47 39.72 -17.73
N ARG A 2 5.37 40.46 -17.64
CA ARG A 2 3.98 39.92 -17.86
C ARG A 2 3.78 39.31 -19.26
N SER A 3 4.27 39.95 -20.33
CA SER A 3 4.16 39.41 -21.70
C SER A 3 4.98 38.14 -21.89
N VAL A 4 6.23 38.11 -21.38
CA VAL A 4 7.10 36.93 -21.45
C VAL A 4 6.42 35.74 -20.73
N PHE A 5 5.96 35.96 -19.52
CA PHE A 5 5.22 34.93 -18.75
C PHE A 5 4.02 34.37 -19.54
N LYS A 6 3.16 35.23 -20.09
CA LYS A 6 1.96 34.82 -20.85
C LYS A 6 2.33 33.97 -22.07
N TYR A 7 3.31 34.40 -22.86
CA TYR A 7 3.71 33.67 -24.07
C TYR A 7 4.43 32.35 -23.73
N SER A 8 5.22 32.31 -22.67
CA SER A 8 5.84 31.09 -22.16
C SER A 8 4.78 30.07 -21.72
N LEU A 9 3.77 30.51 -20.98
CA LEU A 9 2.65 29.66 -20.57
C LEU A 9 1.90 29.05 -21.76
N LEU A 10 1.56 29.88 -22.77
CA LEU A 10 0.91 29.41 -23.99
C LEU A 10 1.76 28.39 -24.77
N ARG A 11 3.06 28.57 -24.79
CA ARG A 11 4.00 27.65 -25.42
C ARG A 11 4.05 26.31 -24.70
N LEU A 12 4.10 26.32 -23.35
CA LEU A 12 4.08 25.10 -22.53
C LEU A 12 2.77 24.32 -22.72
N MET A 13 1.64 25.00 -22.76
CA MET A 13 0.33 24.37 -23.03
C MET A 13 0.25 23.69 -24.40
N ARG A 14 0.96 24.19 -25.40
CA ARG A 14 0.99 23.60 -26.75
C ARG A 14 1.97 22.44 -26.90
N ASN A 15 2.80 22.19 -25.91
CA ASN A 15 3.78 21.12 -25.94
C ASN A 15 3.18 19.80 -25.48
N LYS A 16 2.70 19.01 -26.45
CA LYS A 16 2.04 17.72 -26.19
C LYS A 16 2.95 16.72 -25.47
N ALA A 17 4.26 16.70 -25.78
CA ALA A 17 5.20 15.79 -25.13
C ALA A 17 5.34 16.10 -23.63
N ASN A 18 5.42 17.37 -23.26
CA ASN A 18 5.50 17.78 -21.86
C ASN A 18 4.21 17.42 -21.09
N LEU A 19 3.05 17.67 -21.69
CA LEU A 19 1.75 17.28 -21.11
C LEU A 19 1.64 15.77 -20.92
N PHE A 20 2.12 14.99 -21.88
CA PHE A 20 2.09 13.54 -21.78
C PHE A 20 2.92 13.04 -20.58
N TRP A 21 4.18 13.45 -20.47
CA TRP A 21 5.08 12.93 -19.44
C TRP A 21 4.73 13.40 -18.03
N ILE A 22 4.23 14.62 -17.85
CA ILE A 22 3.93 15.17 -16.53
C ILE A 22 2.52 14.83 -16.06
N LEU A 23 1.54 14.74 -16.96
CA LEU A 23 0.15 14.51 -16.58
C LEU A 23 -0.36 13.12 -16.97
N ILE A 24 -0.27 12.77 -18.26
CA ILE A 24 -0.92 11.53 -18.75
C ILE A 24 -0.19 10.30 -18.24
N PHE A 25 1.14 10.29 -18.30
CA PHE A 25 1.94 9.13 -17.89
C PHE A 25 1.74 8.74 -16.41
N PRO A 26 1.81 9.66 -15.42
CA PRO A 26 1.50 9.32 -14.03
C PRO A 26 0.08 8.82 -13.81
N ILE A 27 -0.90 9.38 -14.54
CA ILE A 27 -2.29 8.93 -14.47
C ILE A 27 -2.45 7.50 -14.98
N VAL A 28 -1.88 7.19 -16.15
CA VAL A 28 -1.93 5.84 -16.73
C VAL A 28 -1.23 4.84 -15.81
N LEU A 29 -0.04 5.18 -15.32
CA LEU A 29 0.71 4.31 -14.43
C LEU A 29 0.00 4.11 -13.09
N GLY A 30 -0.64 5.15 -12.55
CA GLY A 30 -1.48 5.06 -11.37
C GLY A 30 -2.68 4.12 -11.54
N CYS A 31 -3.35 4.17 -12.71
CA CYS A 31 -4.42 3.23 -13.05
C CYS A 31 -3.90 1.79 -13.14
N LEU A 32 -2.74 1.58 -13.76
CA LEU A 32 -2.11 0.25 -13.85
C LEU A 32 -1.74 -0.28 -12.47
N PHE A 33 -1.18 0.56 -11.61
CA PHE A 33 -0.87 0.17 -10.23
C PHE A 33 -2.13 -0.23 -9.47
N LYS A 34 -3.21 0.56 -9.58
CA LYS A 34 -4.47 0.21 -8.92
C LYS A 34 -4.99 -1.16 -9.38
N VAL A 35 -4.98 -1.44 -10.67
CA VAL A 35 -5.40 -2.74 -11.20
C VAL A 35 -4.47 -3.86 -10.76
N ALA A 36 -3.15 -3.65 -10.78
CA ALA A 36 -2.17 -4.65 -10.38
C ALA A 36 -2.25 -4.99 -8.89
N PHE A 37 -2.50 -3.98 -8.04
CA PHE A 37 -2.53 -4.16 -6.59
C PHE A 37 -3.92 -4.48 -6.03
N SER A 38 -5.01 -4.28 -6.77
CA SER A 38 -6.37 -4.59 -6.29
C SER A 38 -6.51 -6.05 -5.85
N ASN A 39 -5.94 -6.98 -6.61
CA ASN A 39 -5.98 -8.41 -6.27
C ASN A 39 -5.09 -8.77 -5.08
N ILE A 40 -4.08 -7.97 -4.77
CA ILE A 40 -3.15 -8.21 -3.66
C ILE A 40 -3.75 -7.69 -2.35
N THR A 41 -4.37 -6.51 -2.37
CA THR A 41 -5.06 -5.93 -1.21
C THR A 41 -6.26 -6.78 -0.77
N GLU A 42 -6.98 -7.40 -1.71
CA GLU A 42 -8.06 -8.35 -1.37
C GLU A 42 -7.53 -9.62 -0.72
N SER A 43 -6.32 -10.08 -1.09
CA SER A 43 -5.69 -11.26 -0.48
C SER A 43 -4.97 -10.97 0.85
N GLU A 44 -4.62 -9.72 1.14
CA GLU A 44 -4.00 -9.29 2.41
C GLU A 44 -5.01 -8.78 3.45
N SER A 45 -6.26 -8.48 3.07
CA SER A 45 -7.32 -8.29 4.05
C SER A 45 -7.54 -9.63 4.74
N PHE A 46 -7.34 -9.66 6.06
CA PHE A 46 -7.62 -10.84 6.90
C PHE A 46 -9.09 -11.23 6.70
N HIS A 47 -9.32 -12.18 5.80
CA HIS A 47 -10.62 -12.80 5.69
C HIS A 47 -10.71 -13.89 6.74
N THR A 48 -11.82 -13.93 7.46
CA THR A 48 -12.13 -15.02 8.37
C THR A 48 -11.98 -16.35 7.63
N ILE A 49 -11.08 -17.21 8.13
CA ILE A 49 -10.77 -18.49 7.46
C ILE A 49 -11.89 -19.49 7.75
N PRO A 50 -12.65 -19.96 6.76
CA PRO A 50 -13.69 -20.94 6.97
C PRO A 50 -13.08 -22.31 7.23
N VAL A 51 -13.40 -22.91 8.39
CA VAL A 51 -12.92 -24.24 8.80
C VAL A 51 -14.05 -25.15 9.23
N ALA A 52 -13.94 -26.43 8.90
CA ALA A 52 -14.83 -27.44 9.42
C ALA A 52 -14.16 -28.11 10.64
N LEU A 53 -14.94 -28.32 11.70
CA LEU A 53 -14.48 -28.97 12.92
C LEU A 53 -15.30 -30.21 13.19
N VAL A 54 -14.60 -31.36 13.29
CA VAL A 54 -15.16 -32.65 13.65
C VAL A 54 -14.59 -33.00 15.02
N SER A 55 -15.42 -32.97 16.07
CA SER A 55 -14.99 -33.20 17.45
C SER A 55 -15.59 -34.51 18.02
N ASP A 56 -14.85 -35.10 18.93
CA ASP A 56 -15.33 -36.15 19.84
C ASP A 56 -15.40 -35.62 21.29
N GLU A 57 -15.72 -36.48 22.25
CA GLU A 57 -15.86 -36.11 23.67
C GLU A 57 -14.50 -36.13 24.44
N SER A 58 -13.35 -36.29 23.77
CA SER A 58 -12.06 -36.34 24.41
C SER A 58 -11.67 -34.99 25.03
N ILE A 59 -10.81 -35.04 26.06
CA ILE A 59 -10.35 -33.81 26.75
C ILE A 59 -9.62 -32.86 25.80
N ASN A 60 -8.78 -33.42 24.93
CA ASN A 60 -8.06 -32.63 23.93
C ASN A 60 -9.00 -32.00 22.90
N ALA A 61 -10.06 -32.70 22.50
CA ALA A 61 -11.07 -32.16 21.59
C ALA A 61 -11.80 -30.97 22.24
N LYS A 62 -12.22 -31.10 23.50
CA LYS A 62 -12.89 -30.02 24.23
C LYS A 62 -12.00 -28.79 24.36
N ALA A 63 -10.70 -28.96 24.70
CA ALA A 63 -9.74 -27.88 24.81
C ALA A 63 -9.55 -27.18 23.47
N PHE A 64 -9.43 -27.95 22.38
CA PHE A 64 -9.30 -27.37 21.03
C PHE A 64 -10.56 -26.63 20.59
N CYS A 65 -11.75 -27.17 20.86
CA CYS A 65 -13.03 -26.52 20.57
C CYS A 65 -13.13 -25.16 21.29
N THR A 66 -12.79 -25.12 22.59
CA THR A 66 -12.78 -23.85 23.36
C THR A 66 -11.84 -22.83 22.76
N MET A 67 -10.67 -23.23 22.31
CA MET A 67 -9.72 -22.34 21.61
C MET A 67 -10.29 -21.87 20.25
N ALA A 68 -10.89 -22.77 19.48
CA ALA A 68 -11.47 -22.45 18.18
C ALA A 68 -12.65 -21.50 18.30
N ASP A 69 -13.50 -21.69 19.33
CA ASP A 69 -14.64 -20.81 19.64
C ASP A 69 -14.16 -19.41 20.07
N ALA A 70 -13.08 -19.34 20.85
CA ALA A 70 -12.49 -18.05 21.23
C ALA A 70 -11.94 -17.27 20.03
N LEU A 71 -11.43 -17.97 19.00
CA LEU A 71 -10.94 -17.38 17.74
C LEU A 71 -12.07 -17.10 16.72
N SER A 72 -13.28 -17.60 16.97
CA SER A 72 -14.47 -17.42 16.14
C SER A 72 -15.49 -16.44 16.72
N SER A 73 -15.15 -15.75 17.83
CA SER A 73 -16.05 -14.78 18.48
C SER A 73 -16.48 -13.67 17.50
N GLU A 74 -17.75 -13.25 17.60
CA GLU A 74 -18.48 -12.36 16.68
C GLU A 74 -17.96 -10.92 16.58
N ASP A 75 -16.77 -10.62 17.04
CA ASP A 75 -16.14 -9.31 16.84
C ASP A 75 -15.61 -9.19 15.40
N ASP A 76 -15.56 -7.98 14.89
CA ASP A 76 -15.05 -7.59 13.54
C ASP A 76 -13.63 -8.15 13.20
N ASN A 77 -13.00 -8.86 14.15
CA ASN A 77 -11.67 -9.47 14.06
C ASN A 77 -11.68 -11.00 14.19
N ALA A 78 -12.79 -11.69 13.93
CA ALA A 78 -12.85 -13.14 13.97
C ALA A 78 -11.82 -13.76 12.99
N MET A 79 -10.89 -14.58 13.51
CA MET A 79 -9.87 -15.24 12.68
C MET A 79 -10.41 -16.48 11.98
N LEU A 80 -11.36 -17.18 12.60
CA LEU A 80 -11.93 -18.44 12.11
C LEU A 80 -13.43 -18.37 11.99
N ALA A 81 -13.99 -18.89 10.89
CA ALA A 81 -15.41 -19.23 10.76
C ALA A 81 -15.58 -20.74 10.98
N VAL A 82 -15.83 -21.13 12.22
CA VAL A 82 -15.92 -22.56 12.61
C VAL A 82 -17.29 -23.14 12.27
N THR A 83 -17.31 -24.22 11.50
CA THR A 83 -18.51 -24.99 11.19
C THR A 83 -18.40 -26.38 11.81
N TYR A 84 -19.16 -26.64 12.85
CA TYR A 84 -19.25 -27.98 13.46
C TYR A 84 -20.03 -28.92 12.56
N CYS A 85 -19.43 -30.05 12.19
CA CYS A 85 -20.10 -31.03 11.35
C CYS A 85 -19.51 -32.44 11.47
N ASN A 86 -20.25 -33.42 10.92
CA ASN A 86 -19.77 -34.78 10.84
C ASN A 86 -18.72 -34.96 9.72
N ASP A 87 -17.88 -36.00 9.83
CA ASP A 87 -16.79 -36.30 8.90
C ASP A 87 -17.22 -36.27 7.42
N LYS A 88 -18.36 -36.95 7.08
CA LYS A 88 -18.89 -36.97 5.71
C LYS A 88 -19.22 -35.58 5.17
N LYS A 89 -19.78 -34.71 6.01
CA LYS A 89 -20.12 -33.32 5.65
C LYS A 89 -18.89 -32.47 5.55
N ALA A 90 -17.93 -32.62 6.46
CA ALA A 90 -16.65 -31.91 6.43
C ALA A 90 -15.88 -32.19 5.14
N GLN A 91 -15.75 -33.46 4.76
CA GLN A 91 -15.07 -33.85 3.51
C GLN A 91 -15.78 -33.32 2.26
N LYS A 92 -17.12 -33.23 2.27
CA LYS A 92 -17.89 -32.64 1.18
C LYS A 92 -17.62 -31.13 1.08
N LEU A 93 -17.62 -30.40 2.19
CA LEU A 93 -17.33 -28.97 2.25
C LEU A 93 -15.90 -28.66 1.75
N LEU A 94 -14.92 -29.50 2.12
CA LEU A 94 -13.53 -29.35 1.65
C LEU A 94 -13.42 -29.58 0.14
N LYS A 95 -14.10 -30.62 -0.41
CA LYS A 95 -14.13 -30.87 -1.85
C LYS A 95 -14.82 -29.76 -2.65
N GLU A 96 -15.85 -29.14 -2.10
CA GLU A 96 -16.58 -28.02 -2.68
C GLU A 96 -15.85 -26.68 -2.48
N LYS A 97 -14.63 -26.67 -1.90
CA LYS A 97 -13.84 -25.49 -1.56
C LYS A 97 -14.59 -24.44 -0.74
N LYS A 98 -15.53 -24.87 0.11
CA LYS A 98 -16.27 -24.02 1.04
C LYS A 98 -15.57 -23.82 2.38
N VAL A 99 -14.59 -24.66 2.67
CA VAL A 99 -13.70 -24.57 3.83
C VAL A 99 -12.27 -24.82 3.40
N ASP A 100 -11.31 -24.09 4.03
CA ASP A 100 -9.90 -24.19 3.72
C ASP A 100 -9.20 -25.34 4.42
N GLY A 101 -9.79 -25.83 5.50
CA GLY A 101 -9.29 -26.98 6.23
C GLY A 101 -10.34 -27.67 7.12
N ILE A 102 -10.04 -28.90 7.51
CA ILE A 102 -10.83 -29.69 8.46
C ILE A 102 -9.95 -30.00 9.67
N PHE A 103 -10.37 -29.57 10.85
CA PHE A 103 -9.77 -30.03 12.09
C PHE A 103 -10.54 -31.25 12.62
N TYR A 104 -9.82 -32.33 12.80
CA TYR A 104 -10.29 -33.51 13.49
C TYR A 104 -9.83 -33.44 14.95
N ALA A 105 -10.69 -32.91 15.81
CA ALA A 105 -10.44 -32.80 17.24
C ALA A 105 -10.83 -34.12 17.91
N LYS A 106 -9.84 -34.98 18.11
CA LYS A 106 -9.90 -36.28 18.81
C LYS A 106 -8.81 -36.29 19.88
N ASP A 107 -8.41 -37.48 20.36
CA ASP A 107 -7.25 -37.60 21.25
C ASP A 107 -6.02 -36.93 20.72
N THR A 108 -5.78 -37.01 19.42
CA THR A 108 -4.85 -36.19 18.67
C THR A 108 -5.62 -35.28 17.71
N VAL A 109 -5.36 -33.98 17.76
CA VAL A 109 -5.94 -33.01 16.83
C VAL A 109 -5.16 -33.05 15.53
N THR A 110 -5.82 -33.31 14.41
CA THR A 110 -5.19 -33.36 13.10
C THR A 110 -5.85 -32.39 12.14
N LEU A 111 -5.05 -31.76 11.29
CA LEU A 111 -5.52 -30.87 10.24
C LEU A 111 -5.47 -31.58 8.89
N ARG A 112 -6.57 -31.50 8.14
CA ARG A 112 -6.62 -31.94 6.74
C ARG A 112 -6.95 -30.76 5.84
N VAL A 113 -6.10 -30.52 4.85
CA VAL A 113 -6.23 -29.42 3.89
C VAL A 113 -6.31 -29.96 2.46
N HIS A 114 -6.75 -29.14 1.53
CA HIS A 114 -6.77 -29.49 0.11
C HIS A 114 -5.36 -29.47 -0.49
N ALA A 115 -5.03 -30.40 -1.39
CA ALA A 115 -3.70 -30.52 -1.97
C ALA A 115 -3.41 -29.53 -3.10
N ASP A 116 -4.43 -28.94 -3.73
CA ASP A 116 -4.31 -28.01 -4.85
C ASP A 116 -4.29 -26.57 -4.35
N ALA A 117 -3.08 -26.01 -4.15
CA ALA A 117 -2.89 -24.71 -3.52
C ALA A 117 -2.22 -23.71 -4.45
N SER A 118 -2.99 -22.83 -5.06
CA SER A 118 -2.45 -21.54 -5.52
C SER A 118 -2.93 -20.36 -4.65
N ASP A 119 -4.17 -20.38 -4.16
CA ASP A 119 -4.71 -19.28 -3.32
C ASP A 119 -4.88 -19.63 -1.83
N SER A 120 -4.92 -20.92 -1.49
CA SER A 120 -5.14 -21.37 -0.10
C SER A 120 -3.86 -21.59 0.71
N SER A 121 -2.67 -21.35 0.15
CA SER A 121 -1.40 -21.63 0.82
C SER A 121 -1.17 -20.81 2.11
N ILE A 122 -1.62 -19.55 2.13
CA ILE A 122 -1.50 -18.67 3.30
C ILE A 122 -2.45 -19.13 4.40
N ASN A 123 -3.73 -19.35 4.08
CA ASN A 123 -4.73 -19.83 5.03
C ASN A 123 -4.34 -21.19 5.61
N GLN A 124 -3.85 -22.12 4.78
CA GLN A 124 -3.35 -23.42 5.23
C GLN A 124 -2.15 -23.30 6.17
N SER A 125 -1.22 -22.40 5.87
CA SER A 125 -0.08 -22.11 6.74
C SER A 125 -0.54 -21.57 8.09
N ILE A 126 -1.51 -20.66 8.11
CA ILE A 126 -2.10 -20.12 9.35
C ILE A 126 -2.76 -21.25 10.17
N LEU A 127 -3.56 -22.10 9.52
CA LEU A 127 -4.19 -23.25 10.20
C LEU A 127 -3.16 -24.22 10.77
N GLN A 128 -2.05 -24.46 10.07
CA GLN A 128 -0.96 -25.30 10.55
C GLN A 128 -0.22 -24.67 11.75
N VAL A 129 0.01 -23.35 11.71
CA VAL A 129 0.59 -22.61 12.84
C VAL A 129 -0.34 -22.66 14.05
N LEU A 130 -1.65 -22.49 13.87
CA LEU A 130 -2.63 -22.59 14.96
C LEU A 130 -2.62 -23.99 15.61
N LEU A 131 -2.56 -25.05 14.81
CA LEU A 131 -2.44 -26.41 15.31
C LEU A 131 -1.14 -26.62 16.10
N THR A 132 -0.03 -26.13 15.57
CA THR A 132 1.28 -26.21 16.26
C THR A 132 1.24 -25.45 17.58
N GLN A 133 0.68 -24.25 17.59
CA GLN A 133 0.55 -23.43 18.80
C GLN A 133 -0.33 -24.10 19.86
N PHE A 134 -1.40 -24.76 19.44
CA PHE A 134 -2.23 -25.57 20.35
C PHE A 134 -1.41 -26.66 21.06
N TYR A 135 -0.58 -27.40 20.32
CA TYR A 135 0.25 -28.45 20.91
C TYR A 135 1.32 -27.88 21.84
N VAL A 136 1.98 -26.80 21.45
CA VAL A 136 2.98 -26.12 22.30
C VAL A 136 2.35 -25.64 23.60
N ASN A 137 1.19 -24.98 23.51
CA ASN A 137 0.47 -24.47 24.68
C ASN A 137 0.00 -25.62 25.60
N ARG A 138 -0.52 -26.70 25.00
CA ARG A 138 -0.92 -27.89 25.74
C ARG A 138 0.24 -28.53 26.49
N ASP A 139 1.38 -28.73 25.82
CA ASP A 139 2.54 -29.36 26.41
C ASP A 139 3.15 -28.47 27.51
N LEU A 140 3.10 -27.16 27.34
CA LEU A 140 3.50 -26.18 28.35
C LEU A 140 2.60 -26.26 29.60
N LEU A 141 1.28 -26.31 29.40
CA LEU A 141 0.31 -26.46 30.49
C LEU A 141 0.53 -27.76 31.25
N LEU A 142 0.72 -28.90 30.55
CA LEU A 142 0.96 -30.20 31.18
C LEU A 142 2.24 -30.21 31.99
N LYS A 143 3.33 -29.63 31.50
CA LYS A 143 4.59 -29.50 32.25
C LYS A 143 4.43 -28.64 33.48
N THR A 144 3.78 -27.48 33.35
CA THR A 144 3.54 -26.56 34.48
C THR A 144 2.66 -27.19 35.55
N MET A 145 1.66 -27.97 35.16
CA MET A 145 0.87 -28.75 36.11
C MET A 145 1.69 -29.77 36.90
N GLN A 146 2.70 -30.38 36.27
CA GLN A 146 3.56 -31.36 36.90
C GLN A 146 4.66 -30.75 37.78
N GLU A 147 5.30 -29.68 37.30
CA GLU A 147 6.49 -29.09 37.94
C GLU A 147 6.15 -27.95 38.90
N HIS A 148 5.19 -27.10 38.55
CA HIS A 148 4.83 -25.86 39.26
C HIS A 148 3.35 -25.55 39.26
N PRO A 149 2.50 -26.32 39.95
CA PRO A 149 1.04 -26.15 39.93
C PRO A 149 0.55 -24.77 40.40
N GLN A 150 1.38 -24.06 41.19
CA GLN A 150 1.06 -22.71 41.71
C GLN A 150 1.09 -21.64 40.60
N ASN A 151 1.76 -21.87 39.47
CA ASN A 151 1.91 -20.93 38.37
C ASN A 151 0.88 -21.15 37.24
N LEU A 152 -0.03 -22.12 37.42
CA LEU A 152 -0.98 -22.49 36.39
C LEU A 152 -1.93 -21.34 36.04
N GLU A 153 -2.40 -20.61 37.06
CA GLU A 153 -3.33 -19.49 36.88
C GLU A 153 -2.68 -18.31 36.15
N ALA A 154 -1.42 -17.99 36.47
CA ALA A 154 -0.65 -16.97 35.77
C ALA A 154 -0.35 -17.37 34.32
N LEU A 155 -0.07 -18.67 34.07
CA LEU A 155 0.20 -19.19 32.74
C LEU A 155 -1.06 -19.16 31.87
N THR A 156 -2.21 -19.59 32.39
CA THR A 156 -3.47 -19.54 31.65
C THR A 156 -3.85 -18.10 31.30
N ALA A 157 -3.71 -17.16 32.23
CA ALA A 157 -3.92 -15.73 31.95
C ALA A 157 -3.03 -15.22 30.83
N SER A 158 -1.74 -15.55 30.86
CA SER A 158 -0.78 -15.12 29.81
C SER A 158 -1.06 -15.76 28.44
N LEU A 159 -1.55 -17.00 28.40
CA LEU A 159 -1.92 -17.66 27.15
C LEU A 159 -3.19 -17.03 26.53
N TYR A 160 -4.17 -16.65 27.34
CA TYR A 160 -5.35 -15.92 26.88
C TYR A 160 -4.97 -14.52 26.35
N GLU A 161 -4.04 -13.83 26.97
CA GLU A 161 -3.55 -12.52 26.53
C GLU A 161 -2.78 -12.61 25.20
N THR A 162 -2.06 -13.72 24.98
CA THR A 162 -1.33 -13.99 23.73
C THR A 162 -2.25 -14.34 22.55
N ILE A 163 -3.44 -14.89 22.83
CA ILE A 163 -4.47 -15.21 21.82
C ILE A 163 -5.26 -13.96 21.41
N SER A 164 -5.26 -12.91 22.23
CA SER A 164 -5.86 -11.61 21.86
C SER A 164 -5.22 -11.08 20.59
N PRO A 165 -6.01 -10.79 19.53
CA PRO A 165 -5.46 -10.27 18.30
C PRO A 165 -4.67 -9.01 18.59
N ARG A 166 -3.40 -8.96 18.20
CA ARG A 166 -2.55 -7.77 18.29
C ARG A 166 -3.27 -6.64 17.54
N LYS A 167 -3.76 -5.68 18.28
CA LYS A 167 -4.22 -4.44 17.67
C LYS A 167 -2.97 -3.70 17.20
N GLU A 168 -2.75 -3.66 15.90
CA GLU A 168 -1.74 -2.78 15.33
C GLU A 168 -2.13 -1.35 15.67
N VAL A 169 -1.43 -0.78 16.63
CA VAL A 169 -1.57 0.65 16.92
C VAL A 169 -0.56 1.35 16.04
N SER A 170 -1.04 1.99 14.98
CA SER A 170 -0.23 2.89 14.19
C SER A 170 0.35 3.98 15.10
N LEU A 171 1.68 3.98 15.28
CA LEU A 171 2.40 5.00 16.05
C LEU A 171 2.36 6.38 15.38
N THR A 172 2.03 6.42 14.10
CA THR A 172 1.78 7.61 13.30
C THR A 172 0.28 7.80 13.16
N ARG A 173 -0.20 9.04 13.26
CA ARG A 173 -1.62 9.40 13.02
C ARG A 173 -2.10 9.17 11.58
N ALA A 174 -1.31 8.48 10.77
CA ALA A 174 -1.56 8.17 9.39
C ALA A 174 -1.67 6.66 9.25
N ASP A 175 -2.87 6.16 8.99
CA ASP A 175 -3.08 4.84 8.40
C ASP A 175 -2.54 4.91 6.96
N THR A 176 -1.25 4.62 6.81
CA THR A 176 -0.59 4.55 5.50
C THR A 176 -0.47 3.07 5.15
N ASP A 177 -1.28 2.66 4.22
CA ASP A 177 -1.18 1.34 3.65
C ASP A 177 0.16 1.20 2.89
N THR A 178 0.78 0.03 2.90
CA THR A 178 2.05 -0.23 2.21
C THR A 178 1.95 0.15 0.72
N TYR A 179 0.75 0.03 0.13
CA TYR A 179 0.48 0.39 -1.26
C TYR A 179 0.46 1.89 -1.52
N ASP A 180 0.10 2.71 -0.57
CA ASP A 180 0.09 4.17 -0.69
C ASP A 180 1.49 4.70 -1.02
N GLN A 181 2.54 4.02 -0.54
CA GLN A 181 3.93 4.37 -0.82
C GLN A 181 4.25 4.37 -2.33
N TYR A 182 3.67 3.45 -3.10
CA TYR A 182 3.87 3.41 -4.55
C TYR A 182 3.28 4.64 -5.24
N PHE A 183 2.15 5.14 -4.77
CA PHE A 183 1.52 6.35 -5.31
C PHE A 183 2.26 7.62 -4.90
N TYR A 184 2.85 7.67 -3.68
CA TYR A 184 3.75 8.76 -3.30
C TYR A 184 4.99 8.79 -4.19
N ASN A 185 5.60 7.64 -4.47
CA ASN A 185 6.74 7.52 -5.37
C ASN A 185 6.38 7.94 -6.81
N LEU A 186 5.17 7.61 -7.27
CA LEU A 186 4.67 8.02 -8.58
C LEU A 186 4.59 9.55 -8.71
N ILE A 187 4.05 10.23 -7.72
CA ILE A 187 3.99 11.70 -7.70
C ILE A 187 5.39 12.30 -7.58
N ALA A 188 6.28 11.73 -6.77
CA ALA A 188 7.67 12.17 -6.67
C ALA A 188 8.41 12.05 -8.02
N MET A 189 8.19 10.95 -8.74
CA MET A 189 8.71 10.75 -10.09
C MET A 189 8.13 11.77 -11.08
N ALA A 190 6.84 12.08 -11.03
CA ALA A 190 6.22 13.10 -11.86
C ALA A 190 6.85 14.49 -11.59
N CYS A 191 7.10 14.84 -10.33
CA CYS A 191 7.81 16.06 -9.97
C CYS A 191 9.25 16.06 -10.53
N LEU A 192 9.95 14.92 -10.52
CA LEU A 192 11.31 14.82 -11.06
C LEU A 192 11.33 14.99 -12.59
N TYR A 193 10.33 14.51 -13.31
CA TYR A 193 10.22 14.71 -14.76
C TYR A 193 10.15 16.18 -15.16
N THR A 194 9.74 17.08 -14.29
CA THR A 194 9.76 18.53 -14.56
C THR A 194 11.17 19.09 -14.76
N ALA A 195 12.23 18.36 -14.39
CA ALA A 195 13.61 18.68 -14.72
C ALA A 195 13.84 18.82 -16.25
N LEU A 196 13.11 18.03 -17.05
CA LEU A 196 13.15 18.16 -18.52
C LEU A 196 12.65 19.53 -19.00
N GLY A 197 11.68 20.12 -18.30
CA GLY A 197 11.24 21.50 -18.52
C GLY A 197 12.36 22.50 -18.24
N GLY A 198 13.11 22.28 -17.15
CA GLY A 198 14.28 23.08 -16.79
C GLY A 198 15.40 22.98 -17.83
N ILE A 199 15.73 21.78 -18.29
CA ILE A 199 16.71 21.53 -19.36
C ILE A 199 16.32 22.31 -20.62
N ARG A 200 15.07 22.19 -21.06
CA ARG A 200 14.56 22.93 -22.21
C ARG A 200 14.68 24.43 -22.02
N LEU A 201 14.27 24.93 -20.86
CA LEU A 201 14.34 26.36 -20.55
C LEU A 201 15.79 26.89 -20.67
N ALA A 202 16.75 26.12 -20.17
CA ALA A 202 18.18 26.47 -20.28
C ALA A 202 18.64 26.48 -21.75
N ILE A 203 18.35 25.46 -22.54
CA ILE A 203 18.71 25.38 -23.97
C ILE A 203 18.09 26.53 -24.76
N GLU A 204 16.82 26.88 -24.51
CA GLU A 204 16.14 27.98 -25.20
C GLU A 204 16.64 29.38 -24.83
N ASN A 205 17.43 29.49 -23.78
CA ASN A 205 18.10 30.74 -23.37
C ASN A 205 19.62 30.75 -23.61
N ALA A 206 20.19 29.63 -24.07
CA ALA A 206 21.61 29.55 -24.43
C ALA A 206 21.82 29.98 -25.89
N ALA A 207 22.45 31.15 -26.11
CA ALA A 207 22.60 31.77 -27.42
C ALA A 207 23.41 30.93 -28.43
N ASN A 208 24.29 30.06 -27.91
CA ASN A 208 25.11 29.14 -28.70
C ASN A 208 24.38 27.88 -29.16
N LEU A 209 23.24 27.56 -28.54
CA LEU A 209 22.50 26.30 -28.80
C LEU A 209 21.32 26.51 -29.76
N THR A 210 20.67 27.69 -29.76
CA THR A 210 19.49 27.91 -30.57
C THR A 210 19.46 29.30 -31.20
N ALA A 211 18.96 29.39 -32.44
CA ALA A 211 18.77 30.66 -33.14
C ALA A 211 17.77 31.58 -32.42
N LEU A 212 16.80 31.01 -31.71
CA LEU A 212 15.84 31.76 -30.91
C LEU A 212 16.51 32.42 -29.71
N ALA A 213 17.38 31.71 -29.02
CA ALA A 213 18.15 32.25 -27.89
C ALA A 213 19.14 33.37 -28.36
N ALA A 214 19.78 33.21 -29.53
CA ALA A 214 20.61 34.25 -30.12
C ALA A 214 19.80 35.53 -30.38
N ARG A 215 18.58 35.43 -30.89
CA ARG A 215 17.70 36.61 -31.10
C ARG A 215 17.25 37.22 -29.77
N LYS A 216 16.98 36.44 -28.76
CA LYS A 216 16.63 36.91 -27.41
C LYS A 216 17.76 37.72 -26.77
N THR A 217 19.04 37.31 -26.99
CA THR A 217 20.20 38.02 -26.43
C THR A 217 20.41 39.39 -27.02
N VAL A 218 20.01 39.62 -28.28
CA VAL A 218 20.11 40.93 -28.97
C VAL A 218 18.90 41.81 -28.67
N SER A 219 17.85 41.27 -28.04
CA SER A 219 16.65 42.05 -27.72
C SER A 219 16.92 43.07 -26.61
N SER A 220 16.13 44.15 -26.59
CA SER A 220 16.20 45.19 -25.55
C SER A 220 15.72 44.74 -24.16
N THR A 221 15.22 43.51 -24.04
CA THR A 221 14.70 42.96 -22.76
C THR A 221 15.86 42.51 -21.86
N LYS A 222 15.87 42.91 -20.62
CA LYS A 222 16.88 42.46 -19.66
C LYS A 222 16.82 40.92 -19.54
N LYS A 223 17.94 40.25 -19.80
CA LYS A 223 18.07 38.78 -19.83
C LYS A 223 17.51 38.13 -18.56
N PHE A 224 17.85 38.66 -17.38
CA PHE A 224 17.34 38.17 -16.10
C PHE A 224 15.80 38.21 -16.02
N THR A 225 15.19 39.33 -16.45
CA THR A 225 13.70 39.48 -16.43
C THR A 225 13.01 38.51 -17.38
N ALA A 226 13.63 38.21 -18.52
CA ALA A 226 13.12 37.23 -19.47
C ALA A 226 13.18 35.81 -18.87
N ILE A 227 14.36 35.38 -18.38
CA ILE A 227 14.55 34.05 -17.79
C ILE A 227 13.66 33.87 -16.55
N ALA A 228 13.59 34.85 -15.64
CA ALA A 228 12.75 34.78 -14.46
C ALA A 228 11.25 34.66 -14.80
N GLY A 229 10.79 35.37 -15.85
CA GLY A 229 9.41 35.26 -16.33
C GLY A 229 9.08 33.89 -16.94
N GLU A 230 10.01 33.31 -17.69
CA GLU A 230 9.88 31.96 -18.25
C GLU A 230 9.92 30.87 -17.16
N LEU A 231 10.85 31.02 -16.20
CA LEU A 231 10.97 30.10 -15.06
C LEU A 231 9.70 30.09 -14.20
N ALA A 232 9.20 31.28 -13.87
CA ALA A 232 7.95 31.39 -13.11
C ALA A 232 6.74 30.76 -13.84
N ALA A 233 6.67 30.94 -15.17
CA ALA A 233 5.61 30.30 -15.98
C ALA A 233 5.76 28.77 -15.99
N CYS A 234 6.99 28.25 -16.08
CA CYS A 234 7.28 26.82 -16.06
C CYS A 234 6.91 26.21 -14.71
N ILE A 235 7.37 26.77 -13.60
CA ILE A 235 7.08 26.30 -12.24
C ILE A 235 5.56 26.27 -12.01
N LEU A 236 4.86 27.36 -12.34
CA LEU A 236 3.42 27.44 -12.13
C LEU A 236 2.68 26.40 -12.96
N PHE A 237 3.00 26.26 -14.24
CA PHE A 237 2.33 25.35 -15.15
C PHE A 237 2.52 23.88 -14.75
N GLU A 238 3.78 23.49 -14.50
CA GLU A 238 4.12 22.10 -14.16
C GLU A 238 3.64 21.73 -12.75
N SER A 239 3.65 22.67 -11.78
CA SER A 239 3.02 22.46 -10.47
C SER A 239 1.52 22.21 -10.59
N VAL A 240 0.80 22.96 -11.44
CA VAL A 240 -0.62 22.73 -11.67
C VAL A 240 -0.87 21.35 -12.27
N LEU A 241 -0.05 20.88 -13.21
CA LEU A 241 -0.19 19.55 -13.78
C LEU A 241 0.03 18.45 -12.75
N ASN A 242 1.05 18.56 -11.90
CA ASN A 242 1.33 17.61 -10.82
C ASN A 242 0.22 17.60 -9.76
N ILE A 243 -0.35 18.78 -9.45
CA ILE A 243 -1.51 18.88 -8.55
C ILE A 243 -2.74 18.19 -9.17
N LEU A 244 -2.98 18.36 -10.46
CA LEU A 244 -4.08 17.67 -11.17
C LEU A 244 -3.87 16.15 -11.16
N ALA A 245 -2.63 15.67 -11.35
CA ALA A 245 -2.30 14.25 -11.23
C ALA A 245 -2.56 13.72 -9.80
N LEU A 246 -2.15 14.46 -8.76
CA LEU A 246 -2.45 14.11 -7.37
C LEU A 246 -3.96 14.04 -7.12
N LEU A 247 -4.73 15.06 -7.56
CA LEU A 247 -6.17 15.10 -7.38
C LEU A 247 -6.86 13.93 -8.10
N PHE A 248 -6.38 13.54 -9.26
CA PHE A 248 -6.87 12.37 -9.98
C PHE A 248 -6.67 11.10 -9.15
N ILE A 249 -5.46 10.88 -8.63
CA ILE A 249 -5.12 9.69 -7.82
C ILE A 249 -5.99 9.64 -6.55
N VAL A 250 -6.11 10.77 -5.83
CA VAL A 250 -6.88 10.81 -4.58
C VAL A 250 -8.39 10.71 -4.81
N LYS A 251 -8.95 11.44 -5.81
CA LYS A 251 -10.40 11.54 -5.99
C LYS A 251 -10.98 10.46 -6.90
N ILE A 252 -10.27 10.07 -7.95
CA ILE A 252 -10.78 9.12 -8.96
C ILE A 252 -10.30 7.71 -8.65
N LEU A 253 -9.03 7.52 -8.29
CA LEU A 253 -8.55 6.21 -7.88
C LEU A 253 -8.93 5.87 -6.42
N GLY A 254 -9.33 6.85 -5.60
CA GLY A 254 -9.74 6.60 -4.21
C GLY A 254 -8.61 6.18 -3.27
N ILE A 255 -7.36 6.56 -3.58
CA ILE A 255 -6.20 6.23 -2.76
C ILE A 255 -6.14 7.17 -1.54
N HIS A 256 -5.95 6.60 -0.34
CA HIS A 256 -5.93 7.34 0.93
C HIS A 256 -4.59 8.05 1.17
N MET A 257 -4.15 8.84 0.20
CA MET A 257 -2.94 9.65 0.32
C MET A 257 -3.29 11.13 0.52
N ALA A 258 -2.28 11.96 0.83
CA ALA A 258 -2.44 13.40 1.06
C ALA A 258 -3.36 13.75 2.25
N GLN A 259 -3.23 13.04 3.37
CA GLN A 259 -3.97 13.29 4.61
C GLN A 259 -3.81 14.74 5.14
N ARG A 260 -2.70 15.39 4.78
CA ARG A 260 -2.46 16.83 5.02
C ARG A 260 -2.39 17.57 3.69
N PRO A 261 -3.54 17.97 3.10
CA PRO A 261 -3.60 18.47 1.73
C PRO A 261 -2.74 19.72 1.51
N LEU A 262 -2.71 20.64 2.47
CA LEU A 262 -1.90 21.84 2.35
C LEU A 262 -0.41 21.54 2.29
N LEU A 263 0.06 20.60 3.12
CA LEU A 263 1.46 20.19 3.12
C LEU A 263 1.84 19.48 1.82
N SER A 264 0.97 18.61 1.32
CA SER A 264 1.18 17.90 0.05
C SER A 264 1.26 18.86 -1.15
N LEU A 265 0.39 19.86 -1.20
CA LEU A 265 0.44 20.91 -2.23
C LEU A 265 1.74 21.70 -2.17
N LEU A 266 2.16 22.10 -0.97
CA LEU A 266 3.41 22.85 -0.77
C LEU A 266 4.61 22.01 -1.19
N THR A 267 4.64 20.73 -0.83
CA THR A 267 5.70 19.80 -1.20
C THR A 267 5.80 19.66 -2.72
N ILE A 268 4.68 19.52 -3.44
CA ILE A 268 4.67 19.45 -4.92
C ILE A 268 5.24 20.71 -5.53
N ILE A 269 4.85 21.90 -5.07
CA ILE A 269 5.32 23.16 -5.62
C ILE A 269 6.83 23.30 -5.42
N ILE A 270 7.33 23.02 -4.21
CA ILE A 270 8.75 23.10 -3.89
C ILE A 270 9.55 22.06 -4.70
N SER A 271 9.08 20.80 -4.73
CA SER A 271 9.75 19.73 -5.48
C SER A 271 9.83 20.04 -6.97
N THR A 272 8.75 20.57 -7.56
CA THR A 272 8.70 21.00 -8.96
C THR A 272 9.70 22.13 -9.22
N ALA A 273 9.74 23.14 -8.36
CA ALA A 273 10.68 24.25 -8.48
C ALA A 273 12.15 23.78 -8.37
N CYS A 274 12.44 22.90 -7.41
CA CYS A 274 13.77 22.28 -7.26
C CYS A 274 14.16 21.46 -8.49
N SER A 275 13.25 20.63 -9.00
CA SER A 275 13.52 19.79 -10.18
C SER A 275 13.77 20.62 -11.43
N ILE A 276 12.99 21.66 -11.69
CA ILE A 276 13.22 22.59 -12.83
C ILE A 276 14.57 23.29 -12.68
N SER A 277 14.89 23.78 -11.49
CA SER A 277 16.18 24.43 -11.21
C SER A 277 17.36 23.47 -11.40
N PHE A 278 17.21 22.24 -10.96
CA PHE A 278 18.19 21.17 -11.18
C PHE A 278 18.39 20.88 -12.68
N GLY A 279 17.29 20.77 -13.43
CA GLY A 279 17.34 20.60 -14.89
C GLY A 279 18.06 21.73 -15.60
N MET A 280 17.84 22.98 -15.16
CA MET A 280 18.59 24.14 -15.69
C MET A 280 20.09 24.06 -15.38
N LEU A 281 20.44 23.63 -14.17
CA LEU A 281 21.84 23.49 -13.73
C LEU A 281 22.58 22.48 -14.62
N LEU A 282 21.96 21.34 -14.97
CA LEU A 282 22.58 20.30 -15.81
C LEU A 282 23.03 20.79 -17.20
N VAL A 283 22.41 21.83 -17.71
CA VAL A 283 22.78 22.42 -19.03
C VAL A 283 23.86 23.48 -18.88
N CYS A 284 24.01 24.05 -17.69
CA CYS A 284 24.99 25.08 -17.41
C CYS A 284 26.39 24.54 -17.08
N ILE A 285 26.49 23.23 -16.78
CA ILE A 285 27.74 22.50 -16.56
C ILE A 285 28.24 21.93 -17.88
#